data_aa8c14c25eb203bc56672b9b87753c1d
#
_entry.id   aa8c14c25eb203bc56672b9b87753c1d
#
_cell.length_a   1.000
_cell.length_b   1.000
_cell.length_c   1.000
_cell.angle_alpha   90.00
_cell.angle_beta   90.00
_cell.angle_gamma   90.00
#
_symmetry.space_group_name_H-M   'P 1'
#
loop_
_entity.id
_entity.type
_entity.pdbx_description
1 polymer ?
#
loop_
_entity_poly.entity_id
_entity_poly.type
_entity_poly.pdbx_seq_one_letter_code
_entity_poly.pdbx_strand_id
1 'polypeptide(L)'
;MSYLIKNSKITHFLTYRFLFCLFLISLTSCKTDKKLLTAQQIIDNSIKVSGVDKVHNSTLSFNFRDKKYIAERNSGVFVLKRISAMKDLQIEDQLSNQGFQRLINSRASMVADSMAVKYIESINSVHYFSVLPYGLNDNAVQKKLLKSTIIKGKKYYKVQITFNEDGGGVDFDDVFIYWIGAEDFKIDYLAYTFHVNGGGMRFREVRKEHLIEGTRLLDYNNFKPKDTNTKLSDLDKAFENNKLIKASEINLENIKITFN
;
A
#
# COMPACT_ATOMS: atom_id res chain seq x y z
N MET A 1 -36.75 -8.37 76.06
CA MET A 1 -35.44 -8.64 75.37
C MET A 1 -35.62 -9.28 74.02
N SER A 2 -36.81 -9.34 73.43
CA SER A 2 -37.07 -10.10 72.15
C SER A 2 -37.31 -9.21 70.91
N TYR A 3 -37.45 -7.88 71.07
CA TYR A 3 -37.75 -6.95 69.93
C TYR A 3 -36.51 -6.38 69.17
N LEU A 4 -35.36 -6.37 69.83
CA LEU A 4 -34.13 -5.81 69.21
C LEU A 4 -33.42 -6.74 68.25
N ILE A 5 -33.64 -8.09 68.35
CA ILE A 5 -32.95 -9.09 67.47
C ILE A 5 -33.66 -9.21 66.12
N LYS A 6 -34.93 -8.84 66.00
CA LYS A 6 -35.70 -8.97 64.76
C LYS A 6 -35.37 -7.85 63.72
N ASN A 7 -35.00 -6.65 64.19
CA ASN A 7 -34.66 -5.53 63.31
C ASN A 7 -33.25 -5.65 62.69
N SER A 8 -32.29 -6.30 63.36
CA SER A 8 -30.95 -6.48 62.88
C SER A 8 -30.88 -7.41 61.61
N LYS A 9 -31.67 -8.46 61.57
CA LYS A 9 -31.71 -9.40 60.43
C LYS A 9 -32.35 -8.80 59.17
N ILE A 10 -33.31 -7.89 59.35
CA ILE A 10 -33.98 -7.21 58.21
C ILE A 10 -33.06 -6.17 57.59
N THR A 11 -32.28 -5.42 58.37
CA THR A 11 -31.33 -4.44 57.88
C THR A 11 -30.18 -5.09 57.12
N HIS A 12 -29.64 -6.21 57.58
CA HIS A 12 -28.61 -6.96 56.87
C HIS A 12 -29.12 -7.57 55.53
N PHE A 13 -30.37 -8.03 55.50
CA PHE A 13 -30.97 -8.58 54.30
C PHE A 13 -31.24 -7.49 53.24
N LEU A 14 -31.62 -6.27 53.60
CA LEU A 14 -31.77 -5.14 52.71
C LEU A 14 -30.40 -4.64 52.18
N THR A 15 -29.37 -4.60 53.02
CA THR A 15 -28.02 -4.18 52.59
C THR A 15 -27.40 -5.17 51.62
N TYR A 16 -27.58 -6.49 51.81
CA TYR A 16 -27.10 -7.50 50.85
C TYR A 16 -27.84 -7.43 49.51
N ARG A 17 -29.14 -7.16 49.49
CA ARG A 17 -29.90 -6.96 48.25
C ARG A 17 -29.48 -5.69 47.53
N PHE A 18 -29.19 -4.62 48.23
CA PHE A 18 -28.71 -3.38 47.62
C PHE A 18 -27.30 -3.53 47.07
N LEU A 19 -26.38 -4.20 47.75
CA LEU A 19 -25.05 -4.54 47.25
C LEU A 19 -25.10 -5.49 46.07
N PHE A 20 -26.01 -6.45 46.04
CA PHE A 20 -26.18 -7.37 44.88
C PHE A 20 -26.75 -6.66 43.67
N CYS A 21 -27.66 -5.71 43.82
CA CYS A 21 -28.16 -4.86 42.75
C CYS A 21 -27.07 -3.91 42.20
N LEU A 22 -26.20 -3.36 43.05
CA LEU A 22 -25.06 -2.54 42.62
C LEU A 22 -24.04 -3.36 41.85
N PHE A 23 -23.82 -4.61 42.21
CA PHE A 23 -22.90 -5.51 41.51
C PHE A 23 -23.42 -5.93 40.12
N LEU A 24 -24.75 -6.06 39.94
CA LEU A 24 -25.38 -6.33 38.65
C LEU A 24 -25.31 -5.16 37.67
N ILE A 25 -25.24 -3.92 38.14
CA ILE A 25 -25.15 -2.73 37.28
C ILE A 25 -23.72 -2.58 36.68
N SER A 26 -22.69 -3.12 37.35
CA SER A 26 -21.31 -3.04 36.87
C SER A 26 -20.99 -3.99 35.70
N LEU A 27 -21.91 -4.87 35.30
CA LEU A 27 -21.74 -5.81 34.18
C LEU A 27 -22.28 -5.29 32.83
N THR A 28 -22.83 -4.10 32.76
CA THR A 28 -23.13 -3.43 31.51
C THR A 28 -21.82 -2.90 30.92
N SER A 29 -20.93 -3.82 30.54
CA SER A 29 -19.81 -3.53 29.65
C SER A 29 -20.39 -3.00 28.34
N CYS A 30 -20.33 -1.70 28.16
CA CYS A 30 -20.62 -1.07 26.87
C CYS A 30 -19.69 -1.70 25.84
N LYS A 31 -20.16 -2.68 25.07
CA LYS A 31 -19.51 -3.07 23.82
C LYS A 31 -19.59 -1.82 22.94
N THR A 32 -18.54 -1.03 22.95
CA THR A 32 -18.35 -0.01 21.94
C THR A 32 -18.30 -0.79 20.63
N ASP A 33 -19.37 -0.73 19.85
CA ASP A 33 -19.35 -1.24 18.47
C ASP A 33 -18.19 -0.54 17.78
N LYS A 34 -17.09 -1.25 17.61
CA LYS A 34 -15.94 -0.75 16.84
C LYS A 34 -16.48 -0.47 15.46
N LYS A 35 -16.76 0.80 15.15
CA LYS A 35 -17.19 1.25 13.84
C LYS A 35 -16.21 0.68 12.82
N LEU A 36 -16.71 -0.14 11.92
CA LEU A 36 -15.89 -0.72 10.86
C LEU A 36 -15.31 0.42 10.02
N LEU A 37 -14.00 0.38 9.82
CA LEU A 37 -13.32 1.36 8.98
C LEU A 37 -13.74 1.18 7.53
N THR A 38 -13.90 2.30 6.83
CA THR A 38 -14.10 2.31 5.37
C THR A 38 -12.77 2.07 4.63
N ALA A 39 -12.83 1.69 3.36
CA ALA A 39 -11.63 1.55 2.53
C ALA A 39 -10.82 2.86 2.49
N GLN A 40 -11.50 4.02 2.42
CA GLN A 40 -10.87 5.34 2.46
C GLN A 40 -10.09 5.55 3.76
N GLN A 41 -10.70 5.32 4.91
CA GLN A 41 -10.05 5.49 6.21
C GLN A 41 -8.83 4.57 6.39
N ILE A 42 -8.89 3.35 5.85
CA ILE A 42 -7.77 2.40 5.88
C ILE A 42 -6.60 2.93 5.05
N ILE A 43 -6.88 3.44 3.84
CA ILE A 43 -5.85 4.04 2.97
C ILE A 43 -5.27 5.31 3.59
N ASP A 44 -6.10 6.20 4.16
CA ASP A 44 -5.64 7.42 4.83
C ASP A 44 -4.67 7.10 5.98
N ASN A 45 -5.02 6.11 6.80
CA ASN A 45 -4.14 5.64 7.87
C ASN A 45 -2.84 5.04 7.31
N SER A 46 -2.92 4.28 6.21
CA SER A 46 -1.74 3.69 5.56
C SER A 46 -0.78 4.76 5.01
N ILE A 47 -1.31 5.79 4.37
CA ILE A 47 -0.53 6.95 3.89
C ILE A 47 0.17 7.63 5.07
N LYS A 48 -0.58 7.92 6.14
CA LYS A 48 -0.07 8.57 7.33
C LYS A 48 1.07 7.79 8.00
N VAL A 49 0.89 6.48 8.26
CA VAL A 49 1.93 5.67 8.94
C VAL A 49 3.14 5.41 8.06
N SER A 50 2.98 5.51 6.74
CA SER A 50 4.09 5.37 5.78
C SER A 50 4.86 6.69 5.57
N GLY A 51 4.35 7.82 6.05
CA GLY A 51 4.98 9.14 5.92
C GLY A 51 5.16 9.60 4.48
N VAL A 52 4.35 9.05 3.55
CA VAL A 52 4.46 9.35 2.11
C VAL A 52 3.64 10.56 1.68
N ASP A 53 2.90 11.15 2.59
CA ASP A 53 2.16 12.41 2.38
C ASP A 53 3.08 13.58 1.97
N LYS A 54 4.34 13.57 2.43
CA LYS A 54 5.34 14.60 2.08
C LYS A 54 5.95 14.44 0.69
N VAL A 55 5.78 13.29 0.05
CA VAL A 55 6.42 12.97 -1.24
C VAL A 55 5.98 13.89 -2.37
N HIS A 56 4.80 14.54 -2.23
CA HIS A 56 4.29 15.49 -3.23
C HIS A 56 5.18 16.74 -3.43
N ASN A 57 6.07 17.05 -2.47
CA ASN A 57 7.06 18.12 -2.54
C ASN A 57 8.45 17.57 -2.18
N SER A 58 9.01 16.76 -3.06
CA SER A 58 10.29 16.11 -2.78
C SER A 58 11.07 15.77 -4.04
N THR A 59 12.37 15.57 -3.84
CA THR A 59 13.23 14.86 -4.78
C THR A 59 13.64 13.53 -4.17
N LEU A 60 13.17 12.43 -4.76
CA LEU A 60 13.53 11.06 -4.39
C LEU A 60 14.46 10.47 -5.43
N SER A 61 15.58 9.88 -5.03
CA SER A 61 16.44 9.12 -5.91
C SER A 61 16.83 7.78 -5.32
N PHE A 62 16.98 6.77 -6.17
CA PHE A 62 17.44 5.43 -5.80
C PHE A 62 18.00 4.70 -7.02
N ASN A 63 18.73 3.62 -6.76
CA ASN A 63 19.13 2.67 -7.79
C ASN A 63 18.20 1.45 -7.73
N PHE A 64 17.80 0.96 -8.90
CA PHE A 64 17.12 -0.33 -9.05
C PHE A 64 17.74 -1.08 -10.23
N ARG A 65 18.35 -2.23 -9.92
CA ARG A 65 19.21 -2.96 -10.86
C ARG A 65 20.37 -2.07 -11.34
N ASP A 66 20.57 -2.02 -12.64
CA ASP A 66 21.62 -1.26 -13.35
C ASP A 66 21.24 0.21 -13.65
N LYS A 67 20.13 0.71 -13.11
CA LYS A 67 19.57 2.02 -13.45
C LYS A 67 19.38 2.90 -12.22
N LYS A 68 19.60 4.19 -12.42
CA LYS A 68 19.25 5.22 -11.45
C LYS A 68 17.89 5.82 -11.77
N TYR A 69 17.06 5.97 -10.75
CA TYR A 69 15.74 6.58 -10.82
C TYR A 69 15.75 7.86 -9.98
N ILE A 70 15.12 8.91 -10.52
CA ILE A 70 14.95 10.19 -9.83
C ILE A 70 13.51 10.65 -10.05
N ALA A 71 12.82 11.00 -8.99
CA ALA A 71 11.50 11.61 -9.04
C ALA A 71 11.56 12.99 -8.39
N GLU A 72 11.34 14.01 -9.18
CA GLU A 72 11.17 15.40 -8.74
C GLU A 72 9.70 15.70 -8.72
N ARG A 73 9.15 16.12 -7.57
CA ARG A 73 7.73 16.44 -7.39
C ARG A 73 7.58 17.78 -6.68
N ASN A 74 6.66 18.58 -7.19
CA ASN A 74 6.33 19.88 -6.62
C ASN A 74 4.84 20.17 -6.86
N SER A 75 3.97 19.83 -5.87
CA SER A 75 2.55 20.17 -5.84
C SER A 75 1.79 19.87 -7.15
N GLY A 76 1.90 18.63 -7.64
CA GLY A 76 1.24 18.18 -8.86
C GLY A 76 2.07 18.31 -10.14
N VAL A 77 3.17 19.06 -10.12
CA VAL A 77 4.17 19.02 -11.19
C VAL A 77 5.18 17.94 -10.87
N PHE A 78 5.50 17.09 -11.85
CA PHE A 78 6.47 16.03 -11.65
C PHE A 78 7.38 15.82 -12.86
N VAL A 79 8.57 15.30 -12.58
CA VAL A 79 9.48 14.72 -13.57
C VAL A 79 10.02 13.40 -13.00
N LEU A 80 9.67 12.30 -13.63
CA LEU A 80 10.16 10.95 -13.30
C LEU A 80 11.26 10.58 -14.30
N LYS A 81 12.47 10.30 -13.81
CA LYS A 81 13.64 10.02 -14.63
C LYS A 81 14.11 8.59 -14.42
N ARG A 82 14.57 7.98 -15.50
CA ARG A 82 15.31 6.72 -15.49
C ARG A 82 16.62 6.93 -16.26
N ILE A 83 17.74 6.76 -15.59
CA ILE A 83 19.08 6.97 -16.16
C ILE A 83 19.77 5.61 -16.25
N SER A 84 20.30 5.32 -17.43
CA SER A 84 21.08 4.10 -17.71
C SER A 84 22.31 4.44 -18.57
N ALA A 85 23.33 3.59 -18.52
CA ALA A 85 24.50 3.68 -19.38
C ALA A 85 24.48 2.55 -20.43
N MET A 86 24.85 2.86 -21.65
CA MET A 86 25.05 1.89 -22.71
C MET A 86 26.37 2.22 -23.43
N LYS A 87 27.44 1.47 -23.14
CA LYS A 87 28.82 1.83 -23.51
C LYS A 87 29.16 3.23 -23.00
N ASP A 88 29.56 4.15 -23.87
CA ASP A 88 29.94 5.52 -23.54
C ASP A 88 28.75 6.50 -23.59
N LEU A 89 27.53 5.98 -23.76
CA LEU A 89 26.31 6.80 -23.85
C LEU A 89 25.56 6.77 -22.53
N GLN A 90 25.22 7.96 -21.99
CA GLN A 90 24.23 8.11 -20.97
C GLN A 90 22.85 8.28 -21.62
N ILE A 91 21.92 7.41 -21.27
CA ILE A 91 20.51 7.47 -21.70
C ILE A 91 19.68 7.92 -20.52
N GLU A 92 18.95 9.02 -20.68
CA GLU A 92 18.02 9.51 -19.70
C GLU A 92 16.62 9.56 -20.31
N ASP A 93 15.70 8.78 -19.76
CA ASP A 93 14.28 8.78 -20.07
C ASP A 93 13.55 9.61 -19.03
N GLN A 94 12.76 10.57 -19.45
CA GLN A 94 11.97 11.45 -18.59
C GLN A 94 10.48 11.31 -18.92
N LEU A 95 9.66 11.17 -17.88
CA LEU A 95 8.20 11.27 -17.94
C LEU A 95 7.75 12.44 -17.06
N SER A 96 6.99 13.35 -17.62
CA SER A 96 6.51 14.56 -16.93
C SER A 96 5.04 14.83 -17.26
N ASN A 97 4.47 15.88 -16.68
CA ASN A 97 3.15 16.41 -17.08
C ASN A 97 3.06 16.80 -18.57
N GLN A 98 4.20 17.01 -19.23
CA GLN A 98 4.28 17.35 -20.66
C GLN A 98 4.47 16.13 -21.57
N GLY A 99 4.56 14.92 -20.98
CA GLY A 99 4.78 13.67 -21.70
C GLY A 99 6.19 13.13 -21.57
N PHE A 100 6.55 12.22 -22.50
CA PHE A 100 7.81 11.49 -22.50
C PHE A 100 8.87 12.17 -23.36
N GLN A 101 10.11 12.17 -22.86
CA GLN A 101 11.29 12.60 -23.60
C GLN A 101 12.48 11.66 -23.31
N ARG A 102 13.30 11.37 -24.35
CA ARG A 102 14.59 10.72 -24.18
C ARG A 102 15.72 11.67 -24.48
N LEU A 103 16.74 11.66 -23.64
CA LEU A 103 18.01 12.33 -23.86
C LEU A 103 19.12 11.30 -24.00
N ILE A 104 20.04 11.51 -24.94
CA ILE A 104 21.29 10.75 -25.08
C ILE A 104 22.44 11.75 -24.98
N ASN A 105 23.31 11.59 -23.98
CA ASN A 105 24.34 12.54 -23.61
C ASN A 105 23.79 13.97 -23.54
N SER A 106 22.68 14.15 -22.84
CA SER A 106 21.95 15.40 -22.63
C SER A 106 21.35 16.04 -23.91
N ARG A 107 21.30 15.34 -25.03
CA ARG A 107 20.68 15.82 -26.29
C ARG A 107 19.40 15.05 -26.56
N ALA A 108 18.33 15.78 -26.90
CA ALA A 108 17.05 15.17 -27.24
C ALA A 108 17.20 14.17 -28.39
N SER A 109 16.58 13.01 -28.23
CA SER A 109 16.61 11.91 -29.20
C SER A 109 15.19 11.47 -29.51
N MET A 110 14.87 11.31 -30.78
CA MET A 110 13.57 10.79 -31.21
C MET A 110 13.43 9.32 -30.82
N VAL A 111 12.25 8.96 -30.41
CA VAL A 111 11.84 7.59 -30.06
C VAL A 111 10.55 7.29 -30.81
N ALA A 112 10.45 6.11 -31.44
CA ALA A 112 9.21 5.70 -32.07
C ALA A 112 8.10 5.56 -31.01
N ASP A 113 6.88 5.98 -31.33
CA ASP A 113 5.74 6.02 -30.39
C ASP A 113 5.50 4.67 -29.69
N SER A 114 5.58 3.57 -30.44
CA SER A 114 5.42 2.21 -29.89
C SER A 114 6.47 1.83 -28.85
N MET A 115 7.66 2.45 -28.90
CA MET A 115 8.73 2.27 -27.92
C MET A 115 8.57 3.25 -26.75
N ALA A 116 8.12 4.48 -27.04
CA ALA A 116 7.86 5.49 -26.02
C ALA A 116 6.84 4.98 -24.97
N VAL A 117 5.73 4.37 -25.41
CA VAL A 117 4.74 3.74 -24.52
C VAL A 117 5.40 2.75 -23.55
N LYS A 118 6.23 1.82 -24.05
CA LYS A 118 6.93 0.83 -23.22
C LYS A 118 7.89 1.46 -22.21
N TYR A 119 8.53 2.57 -22.59
CA TYR A 119 9.43 3.29 -21.67
C TYR A 119 8.65 4.03 -20.61
N ILE A 120 7.52 4.67 -20.98
CA ILE A 120 6.59 5.33 -20.04
C ILE A 120 6.12 4.33 -18.99
N GLU A 121 5.55 3.19 -19.39
CA GLU A 121 5.09 2.12 -18.49
C GLU A 121 6.20 1.66 -17.54
N SER A 122 7.39 1.42 -18.09
CA SER A 122 8.54 0.97 -17.30
C SER A 122 9.03 2.00 -16.28
N ILE A 123 9.00 3.30 -16.61
CA ILE A 123 9.36 4.39 -15.69
C ILE A 123 8.27 4.53 -14.63
N ASN A 124 7.02 4.65 -15.06
CA ASN A 124 5.86 4.85 -14.19
C ASN A 124 5.77 3.72 -13.15
N SER A 125 5.85 2.46 -13.57
CA SER A 125 5.71 1.32 -12.65
C SER A 125 6.78 1.32 -11.55
N VAL A 126 8.06 1.60 -11.86
CA VAL A 126 9.12 1.62 -10.85
C VAL A 126 8.90 2.74 -9.85
N HIS A 127 8.59 3.96 -10.31
CA HIS A 127 8.32 5.08 -9.44
C HIS A 127 7.05 4.90 -8.60
N TYR A 128 5.98 4.36 -9.18
CA TYR A 128 4.73 4.07 -8.48
C TYR A 128 4.94 3.10 -7.31
N PHE A 129 5.55 1.94 -7.59
CA PHE A 129 5.74 0.93 -6.56
C PHE A 129 6.75 1.31 -5.48
N SER A 130 7.68 2.23 -5.79
CA SER A 130 8.71 2.66 -4.82
C SER A 130 8.16 3.47 -3.66
N VAL A 131 7.04 4.18 -3.85
CA VAL A 131 6.49 5.16 -2.89
C VAL A 131 5.09 4.81 -2.39
N LEU A 132 4.62 3.56 -2.59
CA LEU A 132 3.31 3.15 -2.08
C LEU A 132 3.22 3.32 -0.56
N PRO A 133 2.07 3.83 -0.06
CA PRO A 133 0.77 4.11 -0.72
C PRO A 133 0.59 5.55 -1.27
N TYR A 134 1.64 6.30 -1.57
CA TYR A 134 1.51 7.61 -2.24
C TYR A 134 0.66 7.48 -3.52
N GLY A 135 -0.20 8.46 -3.78
CA GLY A 135 -1.08 8.49 -4.95
C GLY A 135 -2.39 7.70 -4.79
N LEU A 136 -2.56 6.87 -3.74
CA LEU A 136 -3.81 6.13 -3.54
C LEU A 136 -5.01 7.01 -3.14
N ASN A 137 -4.81 8.31 -2.96
CA ASN A 137 -5.88 9.29 -2.74
C ASN A 137 -6.13 10.21 -3.94
N ASP A 138 -5.50 9.94 -5.08
CA ASP A 138 -5.75 10.70 -6.30
C ASP A 138 -7.19 10.51 -6.79
N ASN A 139 -7.73 11.52 -7.48
CA ASN A 139 -9.15 11.57 -7.87
C ASN A 139 -9.60 10.40 -8.73
N ALA A 140 -8.71 9.84 -9.54
CA ALA A 140 -9.01 8.69 -10.40
C ALA A 140 -9.09 7.36 -9.61
N VAL A 141 -8.65 7.32 -8.35
CA VAL A 141 -8.51 6.07 -7.57
C VAL A 141 -9.81 5.67 -6.91
N GLN A 142 -10.34 4.51 -7.27
CA GLN A 142 -11.51 3.89 -6.67
C GLN A 142 -11.09 2.84 -5.64
N LYS A 143 -11.72 2.86 -4.47
CA LYS A 143 -11.38 2.02 -3.32
C LYS A 143 -12.54 1.13 -2.92
N LYS A 144 -12.33 -0.18 -2.83
CA LYS A 144 -13.33 -1.14 -2.36
C LYS A 144 -12.77 -2.01 -1.25
N LEU A 145 -13.41 -1.98 -0.08
CA LEU A 145 -13.06 -2.89 1.01
C LEU A 145 -13.58 -4.29 0.70
N LEU A 146 -12.67 -5.26 0.72
CA LEU A 146 -12.96 -6.69 0.59
C LEU A 146 -12.97 -7.35 1.97
N LYS A 147 -13.32 -8.64 2.02
CA LYS A 147 -13.28 -9.43 3.25
C LYS A 147 -11.85 -9.50 3.78
N SER A 148 -11.65 -9.13 5.04
CA SER A 148 -10.35 -9.24 5.73
C SER A 148 -9.84 -10.68 5.74
N THR A 149 -8.52 -10.84 5.82
CA THR A 149 -7.85 -12.13 5.82
C THR A 149 -6.77 -12.19 6.90
N ILE A 150 -6.27 -13.39 7.15
CA ILE A 150 -5.08 -13.62 7.99
C ILE A 150 -4.00 -14.19 7.08
N ILE A 151 -2.79 -13.66 7.14
CA ILE A 151 -1.61 -14.17 6.44
C ILE A 151 -0.51 -14.33 7.49
N LYS A 152 0.08 -15.51 7.59
CA LYS A 152 1.14 -15.83 8.58
C LYS A 152 0.79 -15.35 10.01
N GLY A 153 -0.48 -15.54 10.41
CA GLY A 153 -0.98 -15.19 11.75
C GLY A 153 -1.32 -13.73 11.98
N LYS A 154 -0.98 -12.80 11.07
CA LYS A 154 -1.33 -11.37 11.15
C LYS A 154 -2.61 -11.08 10.37
N LYS A 155 -3.51 -10.27 10.97
CA LYS A 155 -4.77 -9.85 10.35
C LYS A 155 -4.57 -8.65 9.43
N TYR A 156 -5.21 -8.70 8.26
CA TYR A 156 -5.13 -7.66 7.24
C TYR A 156 -6.52 -7.19 6.79
N TYR A 157 -6.66 -5.89 6.61
CA TYR A 157 -7.65 -5.33 5.71
C TYR A 157 -7.22 -5.62 4.28
N LYS A 158 -8.19 -5.92 3.42
CA LYS A 158 -7.97 -6.21 2.01
C LYS A 158 -8.69 -5.14 1.20
N VAL A 159 -7.93 -4.27 0.55
CA VAL A 159 -8.48 -3.14 -0.20
C VAL A 159 -8.17 -3.33 -1.68
N GLN A 160 -9.22 -3.39 -2.50
CA GLN A 160 -9.11 -3.37 -3.95
C GLN A 160 -9.05 -1.92 -4.42
N ILE A 161 -8.16 -1.66 -5.35
CA ILE A 161 -7.97 -0.38 -6.03
C ILE A 161 -8.19 -0.61 -7.52
N THR A 162 -8.97 0.26 -8.13
CA THR A 162 -9.15 0.41 -9.57
C THR A 162 -9.06 1.89 -9.93
N PHE A 163 -8.94 2.22 -11.20
CA PHE A 163 -8.80 3.59 -11.65
C PHE A 163 -9.89 3.96 -12.64
N ASN A 164 -10.29 5.21 -12.64
CA ASN A 164 -11.12 5.77 -13.71
C ASN A 164 -10.23 5.94 -14.96
N GLU A 165 -10.81 5.82 -16.15
CA GLU A 165 -10.11 6.08 -17.40
C GLU A 165 -9.57 7.52 -17.44
N ASP A 166 -10.41 8.48 -17.03
CA ASP A 166 -9.98 9.86 -16.87
C ASP A 166 -9.08 10.01 -15.64
N GLY A 167 -7.83 10.37 -15.89
CA GLY A 167 -6.80 10.54 -14.85
C GLY A 167 -6.14 9.25 -14.35
N GLY A 168 -6.56 8.06 -14.81
CA GLY A 168 -6.00 6.77 -14.39
C GLY A 168 -4.69 6.39 -15.07
N GLY A 169 -4.27 7.13 -16.09
CA GLY A 169 -3.05 6.84 -16.84
C GLY A 169 -3.24 5.74 -17.90
N VAL A 170 -2.13 5.24 -18.45
CA VAL A 170 -2.16 4.23 -19.53
C VAL A 170 -2.57 2.84 -19.04
N ASP A 171 -2.39 2.53 -17.76
CA ASP A 171 -2.69 1.24 -17.14
C ASP A 171 -3.96 1.32 -16.26
N PHE A 172 -4.94 2.16 -16.62
CA PHE A 172 -6.16 2.40 -15.82
C PHE A 172 -7.03 1.15 -15.64
N ASP A 173 -6.94 0.18 -16.52
CA ASP A 173 -7.67 -1.09 -16.47
C ASP A 173 -7.01 -2.14 -15.55
N ASP A 174 -5.84 -1.85 -15.00
CA ASP A 174 -5.19 -2.70 -14.01
C ASP A 174 -5.95 -2.69 -12.67
N VAL A 175 -6.07 -3.86 -12.07
CA VAL A 175 -6.68 -4.04 -10.75
C VAL A 175 -5.60 -4.36 -9.73
N PHE A 176 -5.60 -3.62 -8.62
CA PHE A 176 -4.70 -3.86 -7.50
C PHE A 176 -5.46 -4.34 -6.27
N ILE A 177 -4.80 -5.15 -5.44
CA ILE A 177 -5.26 -5.49 -4.10
C ILE A 177 -4.11 -5.27 -3.14
N TYR A 178 -4.37 -4.53 -2.06
CA TYR A 178 -3.43 -4.28 -0.98
C TYR A 178 -3.87 -5.00 0.28
N TRP A 179 -2.93 -5.66 0.95
CA TRP A 179 -3.10 -6.22 2.28
C TRP A 179 -2.44 -5.29 3.28
N ILE A 180 -3.26 -4.62 4.07
CA ILE A 180 -2.89 -3.56 5.01
C ILE A 180 -3.09 -4.08 6.41
N GLY A 181 -2.05 -4.10 7.23
CA GLY A 181 -2.10 -4.59 8.60
C GLY A 181 -3.22 -3.94 9.41
N ALA A 182 -4.03 -4.76 10.10
CA ALA A 182 -5.21 -4.26 10.81
C ALA A 182 -4.86 -3.44 12.06
N GLU A 183 -3.66 -3.56 12.59
CA GLU A 183 -3.18 -2.86 13.79
C GLU A 183 -2.24 -1.71 13.45
N ASP A 184 -1.35 -1.90 12.49
CA ASP A 184 -0.28 -0.95 12.15
C ASP A 184 -0.52 -0.16 10.86
N PHE A 185 -1.55 -0.50 10.08
CA PHE A 185 -1.90 0.11 8.80
C PHE A 185 -0.78 0.10 7.74
N LYS A 186 0.23 -0.75 7.91
CA LYS A 186 1.30 -0.92 6.93
C LYS A 186 0.86 -1.84 5.79
N ILE A 187 1.21 -1.51 4.57
CA ILE A 187 1.13 -2.44 3.44
C ILE A 187 2.26 -3.44 3.58
N ASP A 188 1.93 -4.74 3.71
CA ASP A 188 2.91 -5.82 3.75
C ASP A 188 2.85 -6.70 2.50
N TYR A 189 1.68 -6.73 1.83
CA TYR A 189 1.50 -7.45 0.57
C TYR A 189 0.67 -6.63 -0.40
N LEU A 190 0.92 -6.86 -1.68
CA LEU A 190 0.07 -6.35 -2.76
C LEU A 190 0.01 -7.35 -3.91
N ALA A 191 -1.07 -7.28 -4.68
CA ALA A 191 -1.22 -8.02 -5.92
C ALA A 191 -1.79 -7.11 -6.99
N TYR A 192 -1.50 -7.41 -8.26
CA TYR A 192 -2.06 -6.67 -9.38
C TYR A 192 -2.14 -7.51 -10.66
N THR A 193 -3.08 -7.14 -11.52
CA THR A 193 -3.11 -7.56 -12.92
C THR A 193 -2.28 -6.61 -13.76
N PHE A 194 -1.86 -7.05 -14.93
CA PHE A 194 -1.23 -6.20 -15.95
C PHE A 194 -1.51 -6.80 -17.34
N HIS A 195 -1.59 -5.97 -18.36
CA HIS A 195 -2.00 -6.38 -19.72
C HIS A 195 -0.83 -6.37 -20.73
N VAL A 196 0.26 -5.70 -20.41
CA VAL A 196 1.45 -5.61 -21.27
C VAL A 196 2.20 -6.94 -21.35
N ASN A 197 2.90 -7.18 -22.47
CA ASN A 197 3.73 -8.37 -22.70
C ASN A 197 3.01 -9.71 -22.48
N GLY A 198 1.75 -9.81 -22.89
CA GLY A 198 0.93 -11.02 -22.75
C GLY A 198 0.15 -11.10 -21.44
N GLY A 199 0.21 -10.08 -20.63
CA GLY A 199 -0.60 -9.97 -19.42
C GLY A 199 -0.19 -10.90 -18.27
N GLY A 200 -0.95 -10.84 -17.19
CA GLY A 200 -0.78 -11.74 -16.06
C GLY A 200 -1.06 -11.09 -14.71
N MET A 201 -0.59 -11.76 -13.66
CA MET A 201 -0.73 -11.29 -12.29
C MET A 201 0.60 -11.36 -11.56
N ARG A 202 0.78 -10.48 -10.59
CA ARG A 202 1.89 -10.53 -9.63
C ARG A 202 1.34 -10.43 -8.21
N PHE A 203 2.06 -11.06 -7.31
CA PHE A 203 1.90 -10.91 -5.87
C PHE A 203 3.25 -10.47 -5.30
N ARG A 204 3.26 -9.42 -4.49
CA ARG A 204 4.47 -8.92 -3.86
C ARG A 204 4.35 -9.03 -2.34
N GLU A 205 5.37 -9.57 -1.71
CA GLU A 205 5.57 -9.57 -0.27
C GLU A 205 6.64 -8.54 0.07
N VAL A 206 6.40 -7.66 1.01
CA VAL A 206 7.42 -6.77 1.53
C VAL A 206 8.52 -7.60 2.19
N ARG A 207 9.75 -7.43 1.70
CA ARG A 207 10.94 -8.14 2.18
C ARG A 207 11.76 -7.30 3.15
N LYS A 208 11.87 -6.01 2.87
CA LYS A 208 12.63 -5.06 3.66
C LYS A 208 11.96 -3.68 3.62
N GLU A 209 12.02 -3.01 4.74
CA GLU A 209 11.57 -1.63 4.91
C GLU A 209 12.79 -0.71 5.04
N HIS A 210 12.79 0.39 4.30
CA HIS A 210 13.73 1.49 4.45
C HIS A 210 12.96 2.70 4.98
N LEU A 211 13.35 3.22 6.12
CA LEU A 211 12.78 4.43 6.68
C LEU A 211 13.78 5.58 6.46
N ILE A 212 13.53 6.41 5.44
CA ILE A 212 14.39 7.53 5.06
C ILE A 212 13.63 8.84 5.27
N GLU A 213 14.16 9.72 6.14
CA GLU A 213 13.51 10.99 6.49
C GLU A 213 12.03 10.84 6.89
N GLY A 214 11.71 9.73 7.59
CA GLY A 214 10.36 9.41 8.02
C GLY A 214 9.45 8.85 6.92
N THR A 215 9.96 8.62 5.71
CA THR A 215 9.23 8.01 4.59
C THR A 215 9.57 6.53 4.48
N ARG A 216 8.56 5.69 4.41
CA ARG A 216 8.65 4.24 4.27
C ARG A 216 8.75 3.84 2.81
N LEU A 217 9.90 3.26 2.41
CA LEU A 217 10.17 2.75 1.06
C LEU A 217 10.44 1.24 1.16
N LEU A 218 10.07 0.47 0.14
CA LEU A 218 9.93 -0.98 0.28
C LEU A 218 10.69 -1.77 -0.78
N ASP A 219 11.39 -2.80 -0.32
CA ASP A 219 11.85 -3.90 -1.16
C ASP A 219 10.83 -5.04 -1.14
N TYR A 220 10.74 -5.78 -2.24
CA TYR A 220 9.76 -6.85 -2.39
C TYR A 220 10.36 -8.16 -2.89
N ASN A 221 9.81 -9.27 -2.39
CA ASN A 221 9.78 -10.52 -3.13
C ASN A 221 8.62 -10.46 -4.13
N ASN A 222 8.89 -10.74 -5.39
CA ASN A 222 7.88 -10.71 -6.45
C ASN A 222 7.56 -12.13 -6.90
N PHE A 223 6.28 -12.49 -6.87
CA PHE A 223 5.78 -13.82 -7.18
C PHE A 223 4.80 -13.78 -8.35
N LYS A 224 4.63 -14.94 -9.01
CA LYS A 224 3.56 -15.19 -9.98
C LYS A 224 2.81 -16.47 -9.60
N PRO A 225 1.51 -16.61 -9.91
CA PRO A 225 0.78 -17.84 -9.66
C PRO A 225 1.33 -19.00 -10.53
N LYS A 226 1.29 -20.21 -9.96
CA LYS A 226 1.58 -21.44 -10.70
C LYS A 226 0.45 -21.77 -11.68
N ASP A 227 -0.78 -21.53 -11.26
CA ASP A 227 -1.99 -21.73 -12.03
C ASP A 227 -2.54 -20.38 -12.50
N THR A 228 -2.67 -20.21 -13.81
CA THR A 228 -3.19 -19.00 -14.46
C THR A 228 -4.67 -18.74 -14.16
N ASN A 229 -5.43 -19.76 -13.71
CA ASN A 229 -6.82 -19.63 -13.29
C ASN A 229 -6.99 -19.09 -11.87
N THR A 230 -5.89 -18.87 -11.14
CA THR A 230 -5.95 -18.28 -9.79
C THR A 230 -6.55 -16.88 -9.87
N LYS A 231 -7.58 -16.60 -9.06
CA LYS A 231 -8.16 -15.25 -9.00
C LYS A 231 -7.21 -14.29 -8.26
N LEU A 232 -7.14 -13.04 -8.71
CA LEU A 232 -6.34 -11.99 -8.05
C LEU A 232 -6.67 -11.90 -6.54
N SER A 233 -7.96 -12.02 -6.20
CA SER A 233 -8.43 -11.98 -4.82
C SER A 233 -8.00 -13.17 -3.95
N ASP A 234 -7.50 -14.24 -4.53
CA ASP A 234 -7.12 -15.46 -3.80
C ASP A 234 -5.60 -15.68 -3.78
N LEU A 235 -4.80 -14.70 -4.25
CA LEU A 235 -3.34 -14.79 -4.26
C LEU A 235 -2.73 -14.85 -2.86
N ASP A 236 -3.37 -14.28 -1.84
CA ASP A 236 -3.00 -14.46 -0.43
C ASP A 236 -3.07 -15.93 0.01
N LYS A 237 -4.16 -16.61 -0.31
CA LYS A 237 -4.32 -18.05 -0.03
C LYS A 237 -3.34 -18.89 -0.86
N ALA A 238 -3.12 -18.52 -2.13
CA ALA A 238 -2.16 -19.20 -2.98
C ALA A 238 -0.73 -19.06 -2.42
N PHE A 239 -0.40 -17.88 -1.87
CA PHE A 239 0.88 -17.63 -1.21
C PHE A 239 1.07 -18.53 0.02
N GLU A 240 0.11 -18.55 0.95
CA GLU A 240 0.18 -19.38 2.16
C GLU A 240 0.26 -20.88 1.85
N ASN A 241 -0.36 -21.32 0.76
CA ASN A 241 -0.34 -22.72 0.32
C ASN A 241 0.84 -23.05 -0.63
N ASN A 242 1.87 -22.19 -0.73
CA ASN A 242 3.04 -22.39 -1.59
C ASN A 242 2.69 -22.63 -3.08
N LYS A 243 1.59 -22.04 -3.55
CA LYS A 243 1.11 -22.12 -4.95
C LYS A 243 1.61 -20.96 -5.83
N LEU A 244 2.51 -20.14 -5.31
CA LEU A 244 3.19 -19.08 -6.07
C LEU A 244 4.63 -19.47 -6.36
N ILE A 245 5.19 -18.92 -7.45
CA ILE A 245 6.59 -19.05 -7.85
C ILE A 245 7.25 -17.69 -7.67
N LYS A 246 8.37 -17.64 -6.96
CA LYS A 246 9.19 -16.42 -6.88
C LYS A 246 9.79 -16.11 -8.25
N ALA A 247 9.43 -14.97 -8.81
CA ALA A 247 9.85 -14.52 -10.12
C ALA A 247 11.11 -13.64 -10.06
N SER A 248 11.22 -12.77 -9.02
CA SER A 248 12.36 -11.87 -8.83
C SER A 248 12.36 -11.25 -7.44
N GLU A 249 13.43 -10.53 -7.14
CA GLU A 249 13.50 -9.58 -6.04
C GLU A 249 13.55 -8.16 -6.57
N ILE A 250 12.98 -7.24 -5.81
CA ILE A 250 12.97 -5.81 -6.07
C ILE A 250 13.66 -5.16 -4.88
N ASN A 251 14.86 -4.64 -5.11
CA ASN A 251 15.71 -4.03 -4.10
C ASN A 251 16.00 -2.59 -4.51
N LEU A 252 15.73 -1.67 -3.62
CA LEU A 252 16.09 -0.27 -3.78
C LEU A 252 17.43 0.00 -3.09
N GLU A 253 18.36 0.60 -3.80
CA GLU A 253 19.70 0.88 -3.30
C GLU A 253 20.00 2.37 -3.38
N ASN A 254 20.91 2.85 -2.52
CA ASN A 254 21.35 4.25 -2.52
C ASN A 254 20.23 5.27 -2.45
N ILE A 255 19.20 4.97 -1.64
CA ILE A 255 17.99 5.78 -1.52
C ILE A 255 18.32 7.11 -0.86
N LYS A 256 17.86 8.20 -1.47
CA LYS A 256 17.93 9.57 -0.92
C LYS A 256 16.61 10.27 -1.18
N ILE A 257 16.09 10.95 -0.17
CA ILE A 257 14.93 11.84 -0.31
C ILE A 257 15.29 13.20 0.29
N THR A 258 14.84 14.25 -0.38
CA THR A 258 14.95 15.63 0.10
C THR A 258 13.57 16.27 -0.10
N PHE A 259 13.05 16.91 0.94
CA PHE A 259 11.80 17.66 0.87
C PHE A 259 12.09 19.12 0.53
N ASN A 260 11.25 19.73 -0.33
CA ASN A 260 11.34 21.12 -0.78
C ASN A 260 10.61 22.04 0.20
#